data_ba13ac93697cf29f217b40da0f56aed8
#
_entry.id   ba13ac93697cf29f217b40da0f56aed8
#
_cell.length_a   1.000
_cell.length_b   1.000
_cell.length_c   1.000
_cell.angle_alpha   90.00
_cell.angle_beta   90.00
_cell.angle_gamma   90.00
#
_symmetry.space_group_name_H-M   'P 1'
#
loop_
_entity.id
_entity.type
_entity.pdbx_description
1 polymer ?
#
loop_
_entity_poly.entity_id
_entity_poly.type
_entity_poly.pdbx_seq_one_letter_code
_entity_poly.pdbx_strand_id
1 'polypeptide(L)' 'MIISSANDYREAARRRLPPFLFHYIDGGAYAEYTLKRNVEDLSKIALRQRVLNDMSALSLETKLFDETLSMPVALSPV' A
#
# COMPACT_ATOMS: atom_id res chain seq x y z
N MET A 1 -7.03 7.67 -20.00
CA MET A 1 -5.97 7.53 -18.97
C MET A 1 -5.55 6.07 -18.89
N ILE A 2 -4.27 5.82 -18.93
CA ILE A 2 -3.72 4.48 -18.72
C ILE A 2 -3.43 4.34 -17.21
N ILE A 3 -3.98 3.28 -16.62
CA ILE A 3 -3.78 3.00 -15.18
C ILE A 3 -2.59 2.04 -15.03
N SER A 4 -1.52 2.52 -14.44
CA SER A 4 -0.31 1.71 -14.20
C SER A 4 0.13 1.70 -12.74
N SER A 5 -0.45 2.55 -11.90
CA SER A 5 -0.12 2.65 -10.49
C SER A 5 -1.34 2.98 -9.64
N ALA A 6 -1.21 2.83 -8.31
CA ALA A 6 -2.26 3.22 -7.39
C ALA A 6 -2.59 4.72 -7.47
N ASN A 7 -1.59 5.56 -7.75
CA ASN A 7 -1.82 7.00 -7.93
C ASN A 7 -2.71 7.31 -9.15
N ASP A 8 -2.63 6.52 -10.20
CA ASP A 8 -3.49 6.70 -11.36
C ASP A 8 -4.96 6.41 -11.02
N TYR A 9 -5.22 5.42 -10.19
CA TYR A 9 -6.57 5.18 -9.65
C TYR A 9 -7.05 6.35 -8.81
N ARG A 10 -6.18 6.92 -7.97
CA ARG A 10 -6.53 8.09 -7.17
C ARG A 10 -6.92 9.28 -8.05
N GLU A 11 -6.16 9.56 -9.10
CA GLU A 11 -6.45 10.63 -10.04
C GLU A 11 -7.73 10.37 -10.85
N ALA A 12 -7.99 9.14 -11.24
CA ALA A 12 -9.23 8.77 -11.90
C ALA A 12 -10.43 8.98 -10.97
N ALA A 13 -10.31 8.60 -9.70
CA ALA A 13 -11.35 8.82 -8.70
C ALA A 13 -11.60 10.32 -8.46
N ARG A 14 -10.54 11.12 -8.41
CA ARG A 14 -10.66 12.57 -8.23
C ARG A 14 -11.49 13.23 -9.33
N ARG A 15 -11.37 12.73 -10.56
CA ARG A 15 -12.12 13.26 -11.71
C ARG A 15 -13.55 12.76 -11.77
N ARG A 16 -13.82 11.59 -11.21
CA ARG A 16 -15.11 10.91 -11.33
C ARG A 16 -16.04 11.14 -10.16
N LEU A 17 -15.49 11.29 -8.96
CA LEU A 17 -16.29 11.46 -7.74
C LEU A 17 -16.62 12.93 -7.49
N PRO A 18 -17.79 13.20 -6.87
CA PRO A 18 -18.07 14.54 -6.36
C PRO A 18 -16.98 15.01 -5.39
N PRO A 19 -16.62 16.30 -5.36
CA PRO A 19 -15.53 16.79 -4.52
C PRO A 19 -15.64 16.43 -3.04
N PHE A 20 -16.85 16.53 -2.46
CA PHE A 20 -17.04 16.21 -1.05
C PHE A 20 -16.75 14.74 -0.73
N LEU A 21 -17.14 13.84 -1.63
CA LEU A 21 -16.93 12.40 -1.45
C LEU A 21 -15.45 12.05 -1.64
N PHE A 22 -14.83 12.61 -2.66
CA PHE A 22 -13.41 12.41 -2.88
C PHE A 22 -12.57 12.88 -1.68
N HIS A 23 -12.83 14.07 -1.17
CA HIS A 23 -12.09 14.61 -0.02
C HIS A 23 -12.35 13.84 1.27
N TYR A 24 -13.53 13.28 1.44
CA TYR A 24 -13.81 12.41 2.58
C TYR A 24 -12.97 11.13 2.55
N ILE A 25 -12.83 10.52 1.39
CA ILE A 25 -12.07 9.26 1.23
C ILE A 25 -10.56 9.52 1.24
N ASP A 26 -10.11 10.56 0.56
CA ASP A 26 -8.70 10.86 0.33
C ASP A 26 -8.06 11.62 1.49
N GLY A 27 -8.84 12.30 2.30
CA GLY A 27 -8.34 13.15 3.37
C GLY A 27 -7.97 12.38 4.64
N GLY A 28 -7.22 13.05 5.49
CA GLY A 28 -6.86 12.59 6.82
C GLY A 28 -7.36 13.53 7.89
N ALA A 29 -7.11 13.19 9.16
CA ALA A 29 -7.58 13.96 10.31
C ALA A 29 -6.73 15.23 10.53
N TYR A 30 -7.40 16.32 10.85
CA TYR A 30 -6.79 17.60 11.23
C TYR A 30 -5.76 18.09 10.20
N ALA A 31 -4.50 18.27 10.63
CA ALA A 31 -3.43 18.75 9.75
C ALA A 31 -2.81 17.68 8.85
N GLU A 32 -3.33 16.46 8.91
CA GLU A 32 -2.93 15.34 8.04
C GLU A 32 -1.46 14.91 8.21
N TYR A 33 -0.89 15.07 9.40
CA TYR A 33 0.49 14.67 9.67
C TYR A 33 0.71 13.17 9.47
N THR A 34 -0.18 12.36 10.01
CA THR A 34 -0.08 10.90 9.88
C THR A 34 -0.28 10.46 8.43
N LEU A 35 -1.23 11.06 7.72
CA LEU A 35 -1.47 10.78 6.31
C LEU A 35 -0.21 11.03 5.47
N LYS A 36 0.46 12.15 5.70
CA LYS A 36 1.72 12.47 5.01
C LYS A 36 2.83 11.50 5.37
N ARG A 37 2.98 11.17 6.65
CA ARG A 37 4.01 10.24 7.11
C ARG A 37 3.82 8.83 6.59
N ASN A 38 2.58 8.39 6.38
CA ASN A 38 2.31 7.08 5.80
C ASN A 38 2.98 6.90 4.43
N VAL A 39 3.01 7.94 3.63
CA VAL A 39 3.67 7.91 2.33
C VAL A 39 5.18 8.14 2.47
N GLU A 40 5.57 9.17 3.21
CA GLU A 40 6.98 9.56 3.38
C GLU A 40 7.83 8.46 4.01
N ASP A 41 7.34 7.88 5.10
CA ASP A 41 8.08 6.86 5.83
C ASP A 41 8.24 5.57 5.03
N LEU A 42 7.22 5.18 4.27
CA LEU A 42 7.33 4.04 3.36
C LEU A 42 8.30 4.31 2.21
N SER A 43 8.35 5.54 1.71
CA SER A 43 9.27 5.90 0.63
C SER A 43 10.75 5.83 1.03
N LYS A 44 11.03 5.88 2.33
CA LYS A 44 12.39 5.77 2.87
C LYS A 44 12.88 4.33 2.99
N ILE A 45 11.98 3.37 2.91
CA ILE A 45 12.33 1.95 3.00
C ILE A 45 12.74 1.47 1.61
N ALA A 46 13.92 0.88 1.53
CA ALA A 46 14.45 0.34 0.30
C ALA A 46 14.74 -1.15 0.46
N LEU A 47 14.58 -1.88 -0.61
CA LEU A 47 14.89 -3.30 -0.63
C LEU A 47 16.35 -3.51 -1.02
N ARG A 48 17.07 -4.30 -0.21
CA ARG A 48 18.44 -4.70 -0.55
C ARG A 48 18.38 -5.87 -1.51
N GLN A 49 18.75 -5.62 -2.74
CA GLN A 49 18.78 -6.66 -3.76
C GLN A 49 19.96 -7.62 -3.52
N ARG A 50 19.70 -8.91 -3.68
CA ARG A 50 20.71 -9.96 -3.65
C ARG A 50 20.67 -10.72 -4.96
N VAL A 51 21.84 -10.98 -5.52
CA VAL A 51 21.96 -11.72 -6.77
C VAL A 51 22.69 -13.04 -6.53
N LEU A 52 22.55 -13.99 -7.46
CA LEU A 52 23.21 -15.30 -7.43
C LEU A 52 22.83 -16.15 -6.20
N ASN A 53 21.62 -15.98 -5.69
CA ASN A 53 21.08 -16.80 -4.61
C ASN A 53 20.18 -17.90 -5.17
N ASP A 54 20.21 -19.06 -4.52
CA ASP A 54 19.30 -20.15 -4.87
C ASP A 54 17.87 -19.77 -4.45
N MET A 55 16.95 -19.81 -5.40
CA MET A 55 15.54 -19.46 -5.20
C MET A 55 14.61 -20.68 -5.20
N SER A 56 15.15 -21.90 -5.23
CA SER A 56 14.36 -23.12 -5.34
C SER A 56 13.47 -23.37 -4.11
N ALA A 57 13.86 -22.87 -2.94
CA ALA A 57 13.12 -23.02 -1.69
C ALA A 57 12.41 -21.74 -1.26
N LEU A 58 12.15 -20.82 -2.19
CA LEU A 58 11.48 -19.56 -1.89
C LEU A 58 10.05 -19.81 -1.43
N SER A 59 9.69 -19.22 -0.29
CA SER A 59 8.33 -19.25 0.22
C SER A 59 8.00 -17.91 0.87
N LEU A 60 6.77 -17.45 0.67
CA LEU A 60 6.22 -16.25 1.32
C LEU A 60 5.35 -16.61 2.52
N GLU A 61 5.17 -17.89 2.80
CA GLU A 61 4.35 -18.33 3.91
C GLU A 61 4.86 -17.79 5.24
N THR A 62 3.94 -17.33 6.06
CA THR A 62 4.24 -16.87 7.42
C THR A 62 3.15 -17.34 8.38
N LYS A 63 3.52 -17.51 9.63
CA LYS A 63 2.56 -17.86 10.68
C LYS A 63 2.21 -16.62 11.50
N LEU A 64 0.91 -16.42 11.66
CA LEU A 64 0.38 -15.43 12.58
C LEU A 64 -0.52 -16.16 13.57
N PHE A 65 -0.07 -16.22 14.84
CA PHE A 65 -0.68 -17.10 15.86
C PHE A 65 -0.71 -18.54 15.36
N ASP A 66 -1.90 -19.15 15.28
CA ASP A 66 -2.04 -20.55 14.81
C ASP A 66 -2.41 -20.64 13.34
N GLU A 67 -2.47 -19.51 12.63
CA GLU A 67 -2.81 -19.48 11.21
C GLU A 67 -1.58 -19.37 10.33
N THR A 68 -1.58 -20.09 9.22
CA THR A 68 -0.56 -19.97 8.18
C THR A 68 -1.09 -19.12 7.06
N LEU A 69 -0.39 -18.01 6.79
CA LEU A 69 -0.72 -17.09 5.70
C LEU A 69 0.14 -17.38 4.48
N SER A 70 -0.43 -17.25 3.29
CA SER A 70 0.32 -17.43 2.05
C SER A 70 1.42 -16.39 1.86
N MET A 71 1.24 -15.19 2.41
CA MET A 71 2.22 -14.12 2.41
C MET A 71 1.96 -13.21 3.63
N PRO A 72 2.97 -12.47 4.10
CA PRO A 72 2.83 -11.62 5.29
C PRO A 72 2.14 -10.28 4.97
N VAL A 73 0.96 -10.34 4.38
CA VAL A 73 0.18 -9.15 4.00
C VAL A 73 -1.27 -9.36 4.39
N ALA A 74 -1.86 -8.35 4.96
CA ALA A 74 -3.29 -8.31 5.25
C ALA A 74 -3.84 -6.93 4.90
N LEU A 75 -5.07 -6.89 4.40
CA LEU A 75 -5.77 -5.64 4.17
C LEU A 75 -6.59 -5.28 5.41
N SER A 76 -6.46 -4.05 5.87
CA SER A 76 -7.27 -3.57 6.97
C SER A 76 -8.73 -3.43 6.52
N PRO A 77 -9.70 -3.53 7.46
CA PRO A 77 -11.09 -3.27 7.11
C PRO A 77 -11.28 -1.81 6.69
N VAL A 78 -12.10 -1.63 5.69
CA VAL A 78 -12.40 -0.31 5.11
C VAL A 78 -13.89 -0.01 5.22
#